data_c54f2677625a071dd8fc94da7d989048
#
_entry.id   c54f2677625a071dd8fc94da7d989048
#
_cell.length_a   1.000
_cell.length_b   1.000
_cell.length_c   1.000
_cell.angle_alpha   90.00
_cell.angle_beta   90.00
_cell.angle_gamma   90.00
#
_symmetry.space_group_name_H-M   'P 1'
#
loop_
_entity.id
_entity.type
_entity.pdbx_description
1 polymer ?
#
loop_
_entity_poly.entity_id
_entity_poly.type
_entity_poly.pdbx_seq_one_letter_code
_entity_poly.pdbx_strand_id
1 'polypeptide(L)'
;MGIVFQSFHLIANMTALENVAVPLELAGEANAFDRAEEELKSVGLGDRLAHYPGELSGGEQQRVAIARALVAKPDLLIADEPTGNLDEDTGEDISNLLFKLQKERDMTLLLVTHDLKLAGRCDRAIEIRSGEIRGEDGENTLLNRVVKTASAAE
;
A
#
# COMPACT_ATOMS: atom_id res chain seq x y z
N MET A 1 3.10 -10.28 -8.76
CA MET A 1 2.02 -9.36 -8.35
C MET A 1 1.90 -9.40 -6.84
N GLY A 2 1.90 -8.23 -6.16
CA GLY A 2 1.62 -8.07 -4.73
C GLY A 2 0.28 -7.37 -4.51
N ILE A 3 -0.39 -7.62 -3.37
CA ILE A 3 -1.66 -6.99 -3.04
C ILE A 3 -1.61 -6.51 -1.59
N VAL A 4 -2.01 -5.26 -1.37
CA VAL A 4 -2.21 -4.63 -0.06
C VAL A 4 -3.68 -4.27 0.08
N PHE A 5 -4.30 -4.66 1.20
CA PHE A 5 -5.71 -4.44 1.48
C PHE A 5 -5.90 -3.39 2.59
N GLN A 6 -7.05 -2.75 2.62
CA GLN A 6 -7.47 -1.82 3.68
C GLN A 6 -7.42 -2.45 5.08
N SER A 7 -7.83 -3.71 5.22
CA SER A 7 -7.94 -4.41 6.51
C SER A 7 -6.69 -5.20 6.89
N PHE A 8 -5.52 -4.88 6.33
CA PHE A 8 -4.20 -5.49 6.55
C PHE A 8 -4.14 -7.01 6.26
N HIS A 9 -5.13 -7.79 6.65
CA HIS A 9 -5.25 -9.25 6.51
C HIS A 9 -4.00 -9.99 7.00
N LEU A 10 -3.45 -9.57 8.14
CA LEU A 10 -2.36 -10.27 8.81
C LEU A 10 -2.88 -11.54 9.49
N ILE A 11 -2.05 -12.56 9.53
CA ILE A 11 -2.32 -13.82 10.23
C ILE A 11 -2.05 -13.55 11.71
N ALA A 12 -3.11 -13.53 12.53
CA ALA A 12 -3.08 -13.02 13.90
C ALA A 12 -2.16 -13.81 14.86
N ASN A 13 -1.94 -15.10 14.59
CA ASN A 13 -1.10 -16.00 15.38
C ASN A 13 0.33 -16.16 14.82
N MET A 14 0.72 -15.32 13.89
CA MET A 14 2.06 -15.20 13.34
C MET A 14 2.65 -13.84 13.68
N THR A 15 3.95 -13.80 13.96
CA THR A 15 4.72 -12.57 14.14
C THR A 15 4.77 -11.74 12.85
N ALA A 16 5.24 -10.50 12.93
CA ALA A 16 5.50 -9.67 11.75
C ALA A 16 6.44 -10.36 10.76
N LEU A 17 7.53 -10.96 11.28
CA LEU A 17 8.51 -11.69 10.48
C LEU A 17 7.87 -12.87 9.75
N GLU A 18 7.12 -13.71 10.45
CA GLU A 18 6.43 -14.88 9.89
C GLU A 18 5.39 -14.46 8.85
N ASN A 19 4.59 -13.40 9.12
CA ASN A 19 3.63 -12.87 8.14
C ASN A 19 4.29 -12.48 6.82
N VAL A 20 5.46 -11.87 6.86
CA VAL A 20 6.19 -11.45 5.65
C VAL A 20 6.89 -12.62 4.99
N ALA A 21 7.33 -13.64 5.74
CA ALA A 21 7.98 -14.82 5.19
C ALA A 21 7.03 -15.76 4.42
N VAL A 22 5.74 -15.81 4.79
CA VAL A 22 4.74 -16.75 4.22
C VAL A 22 4.77 -16.85 2.69
N PRO A 23 4.76 -15.76 1.90
CA PRO A 23 4.77 -15.87 0.43
C PRO A 23 6.01 -16.58 -0.11
N LEU A 24 7.16 -16.39 0.53
CA LEU A 24 8.42 -17.02 0.12
C LEU A 24 8.49 -18.49 0.55
N GLU A 25 7.99 -18.81 1.75
CA GLU A 25 7.89 -20.20 2.22
C GLU A 25 6.98 -21.03 1.30
N LEU A 26 5.83 -20.46 0.90
CA LEU A 26 4.91 -21.10 -0.05
C LEU A 26 5.53 -21.28 -1.44
N ALA A 27 6.47 -20.40 -1.82
CA ALA A 27 7.24 -20.52 -3.06
C ALA A 27 8.43 -21.49 -2.95
N GLY A 28 8.72 -22.03 -1.75
CA GLY A 28 9.85 -22.93 -1.51
C GLY A 28 11.22 -22.25 -1.46
N GLU A 29 11.26 -20.94 -1.18
CA GLU A 29 12.50 -20.16 -1.09
C GLU A 29 13.27 -20.48 0.20
N ALA A 30 14.50 -20.91 0.08
CA ALA A 30 15.30 -21.36 1.23
C ALA A 30 15.68 -20.22 2.22
N ASN A 31 15.68 -18.97 1.76
CA ASN A 31 16.06 -17.77 2.51
C ASN A 31 14.85 -16.88 2.85
N ALA A 32 13.67 -17.47 3.04
CA ALA A 32 12.41 -16.76 3.25
C ALA A 32 12.49 -15.78 4.45
N PHE A 33 13.01 -16.22 5.58
CA PHE A 33 13.10 -15.41 6.80
C PHE A 33 14.13 -14.29 6.69
N ASP A 34 15.31 -14.52 6.10
CA ASP A 34 16.32 -13.47 5.90
C ASP A 34 15.77 -12.35 5.01
N ARG A 35 15.12 -12.71 3.92
CA ARG A 35 14.46 -11.75 3.02
C ARG A 35 13.31 -11.01 3.69
N ALA A 36 12.52 -11.69 4.50
CA ALA A 36 11.43 -11.09 5.26
C ALA A 36 11.95 -10.07 6.28
N GLU A 37 13.05 -10.37 6.96
CA GLU A 37 13.71 -9.44 7.88
C GLU A 37 14.24 -8.19 7.15
N GLU A 38 14.91 -8.36 6.00
CA GLU A 38 15.38 -7.24 5.18
C GLU A 38 14.19 -6.37 4.71
N GLU A 39 13.10 -7.02 4.31
CA GLU A 39 11.90 -6.31 3.85
C GLU A 39 11.23 -5.52 4.98
N LEU A 40 11.12 -6.07 6.19
CA LEU A 40 10.61 -5.36 7.38
C LEU A 40 11.50 -4.17 7.76
N LYS A 41 12.82 -4.31 7.67
CA LYS A 41 13.75 -3.19 7.87
C LYS A 41 13.52 -2.08 6.84
N SER A 42 13.24 -2.42 5.58
CA SER A 42 13.00 -1.46 4.50
C SER A 42 11.76 -0.59 4.73
N VAL A 43 10.77 -1.12 5.43
CA VAL A 43 9.54 -0.39 5.82
C VAL A 43 9.62 0.21 7.24
N GLY A 44 10.79 0.16 7.90
CA GLY A 44 11.03 0.78 9.21
C GLY A 44 10.55 -0.05 10.41
N LEU A 45 10.47 -1.38 10.27
CA LEU A 45 10.00 -2.30 11.31
C LEU A 45 11.08 -3.30 11.79
N GLY A 46 12.36 -2.95 11.67
CA GLY A 46 13.47 -3.80 12.12
C GLY A 46 13.40 -4.20 13.61
N ASP A 47 12.83 -3.34 14.46
CA ASP A 47 12.67 -3.60 15.90
C ASP A 47 11.33 -4.27 16.25
N ARG A 48 10.54 -4.68 15.26
CA ARG A 48 9.19 -5.25 15.42
C ARG A 48 9.04 -6.68 14.91
N LEU A 49 10.13 -7.33 14.54
CA LEU A 49 10.14 -8.65 13.86
C LEU A 49 9.34 -9.71 14.63
N ALA A 50 9.50 -9.75 15.96
CA ALA A 50 8.88 -10.75 16.83
C ALA A 50 7.49 -10.35 17.37
N HIS A 51 6.96 -9.17 17.00
CA HIS A 51 5.65 -8.71 17.48
C HIS A 51 4.52 -9.38 16.71
N TYR A 52 3.47 -9.72 17.41
CA TYR A 52 2.22 -10.18 16.82
C TYR A 52 1.36 -9.00 16.35
N PRO A 53 0.45 -9.20 15.38
CA PRO A 53 -0.41 -8.12 14.86
C PRO A 53 -1.15 -7.33 15.96
N GLY A 54 -1.61 -7.99 17.03
CA GLY A 54 -2.29 -7.34 18.15
C GLY A 54 -1.42 -6.42 19.01
N GLU A 55 -0.10 -6.47 18.85
CA GLU A 55 0.89 -5.65 19.55
C GLU A 55 1.37 -4.45 18.70
N LEU A 56 0.91 -4.38 17.44
CA LEU A 56 1.29 -3.37 16.47
C LEU A 56 0.18 -2.32 16.30
N SER A 57 0.58 -1.06 16.15
CA SER A 57 -0.34 0.01 15.74
C SER A 57 -0.90 -0.26 14.33
N GLY A 58 -2.00 0.42 13.95
CA GLY A 58 -2.58 0.29 12.62
C GLY A 58 -1.58 0.59 11.49
N GLY A 59 -0.78 1.65 11.65
CA GLY A 59 0.27 2.00 10.70
C GLY A 59 1.39 0.95 10.63
N GLU A 60 1.79 0.36 11.76
CA GLU A 60 2.76 -0.74 11.79
C GLU A 60 2.20 -2.00 11.12
N GLN A 61 0.93 -2.35 11.37
CA GLN A 61 0.26 -3.46 10.70
C GLN A 61 0.22 -3.26 9.18
N GLN A 62 -0.09 -2.04 8.72
CA GLN A 62 -0.09 -1.72 7.30
C GLN A 62 1.30 -1.82 6.68
N ARG A 63 2.35 -1.40 7.40
CA ARG A 63 3.74 -1.58 6.96
C ARG A 63 4.11 -3.07 6.85
N VAL A 64 3.66 -3.94 7.77
CA VAL A 64 3.84 -5.40 7.65
C VAL A 64 3.11 -5.93 6.41
N ALA A 65 1.87 -5.50 6.15
CA ALA A 65 1.12 -5.91 4.95
C ALA A 65 1.80 -5.47 3.65
N ILE A 66 2.37 -4.26 3.62
CA ILE A 66 3.17 -3.75 2.49
C ILE A 66 4.43 -4.62 2.30
N ALA A 67 5.19 -4.88 3.37
CA ALA A 67 6.38 -5.73 3.32
C ALA A 67 6.05 -7.12 2.79
N ARG A 68 4.97 -7.75 3.29
CA ARG A 68 4.50 -9.06 2.80
C ARG A 68 4.17 -9.04 1.31
N ALA A 69 3.54 -7.99 0.81
CA ALA A 69 3.21 -7.86 -0.60
C ALA A 69 4.45 -7.68 -1.49
N LEU A 70 5.53 -7.08 -0.95
CA LEU A 70 6.75 -6.73 -1.68
C LEU A 70 7.88 -7.75 -1.58
N VAL A 71 7.87 -8.64 -0.59
CA VAL A 71 8.96 -9.59 -0.31
C VAL A 71 9.29 -10.51 -1.50
N ALA A 72 8.28 -10.82 -2.31
CA ALA A 72 8.45 -11.61 -3.55
C ALA A 72 8.92 -10.76 -4.75
N LYS A 73 9.27 -9.48 -4.57
CA LYS A 73 9.72 -8.52 -5.60
C LYS A 73 8.77 -8.48 -6.81
N PRO A 74 7.50 -8.10 -6.63
CA PRO A 74 6.54 -8.06 -7.72
C PRO A 74 6.78 -6.88 -8.67
N ASP A 75 6.52 -7.04 -9.97
CA ASP A 75 6.51 -5.95 -10.95
C ASP A 75 5.25 -5.07 -10.83
N LEU A 76 4.19 -5.59 -10.20
CA LEU A 76 2.91 -4.90 -9.98
C LEU A 76 2.48 -5.03 -8.52
N LEU A 77 2.27 -3.89 -7.86
CA LEU A 77 1.63 -3.77 -6.54
C LEU A 77 0.24 -3.19 -6.70
N ILE A 78 -0.78 -3.89 -6.20
CA ILE A 78 -2.15 -3.38 -6.09
C ILE A 78 -2.37 -2.97 -4.63
N ALA A 79 -2.81 -1.74 -4.39
CA ALA A 79 -3.16 -1.24 -3.07
C ALA A 79 -4.63 -0.79 -3.07
N ASP A 80 -5.46 -1.52 -2.32
CA ASP A 80 -6.89 -1.26 -2.20
C ASP A 80 -7.16 -0.54 -0.89
N GLU A 81 -7.50 0.76 -0.98
CA GLU A 81 -7.73 1.69 0.14
C GLU A 81 -6.64 1.59 1.23
N PRO A 82 -5.34 1.71 0.89
CA PRO A 82 -4.24 1.37 1.79
C PRO A 82 -4.16 2.25 3.05
N THR A 83 -4.90 3.35 3.09
CA THR A 83 -4.93 4.31 4.20
C THR A 83 -6.30 4.41 4.87
N GLY A 84 -7.31 3.68 4.39
CA GLY A 84 -8.71 3.85 4.78
C GLY A 84 -9.04 3.53 6.26
N ASN A 85 -8.17 2.79 6.97
CA ASN A 85 -8.32 2.45 8.40
C ASN A 85 -7.32 3.20 9.30
N LEU A 86 -6.66 4.24 8.79
CA LEU A 86 -5.62 4.98 9.48
C LEU A 86 -6.08 6.43 9.74
N ASP A 87 -5.52 7.06 10.75
CA ASP A 87 -5.61 8.50 10.93
C ASP A 87 -4.86 9.25 9.82
N GLU A 88 -5.13 10.55 9.65
CA GLU A 88 -4.64 11.35 8.53
C GLU A 88 -3.10 11.35 8.47
N ASP A 89 -2.43 11.57 9.60
CA ASP A 89 -0.96 11.65 9.66
C ASP A 89 -0.32 10.30 9.31
N THR A 90 -0.81 9.21 9.91
CA THR A 90 -0.36 7.84 9.61
C THR A 90 -0.66 7.46 8.16
N GLY A 91 -1.82 7.86 7.63
CA GLY A 91 -2.21 7.64 6.25
C GLY A 91 -1.27 8.34 5.26
N GLU A 92 -0.85 9.57 5.56
CA GLU A 92 0.14 10.28 4.75
C GLU A 92 1.50 9.59 4.75
N ASP A 93 1.96 9.11 5.91
CA ASP A 93 3.21 8.36 6.04
C ASP A 93 3.19 7.06 5.22
N ILE A 94 2.08 6.31 5.26
CA ILE A 94 1.91 5.09 4.45
C ILE A 94 1.88 5.40 2.96
N SER A 95 1.19 6.48 2.56
CA SER A 95 1.17 6.94 1.17
C SER A 95 2.58 7.31 0.68
N ASN A 96 3.32 8.07 1.49
CA ASN A 96 4.70 8.46 1.17
C ASN A 96 5.61 7.23 1.03
N LEU A 97 5.44 6.23 1.92
CA LEU A 97 6.17 4.97 1.83
C LEU A 97 5.88 4.22 0.52
N LEU A 98 4.61 4.09 0.13
CA LEU A 98 4.21 3.39 -1.10
C LEU A 98 4.82 4.03 -2.35
N PHE A 99 4.73 5.36 -2.51
CA PHE A 99 5.32 6.06 -3.65
C PHE A 99 6.85 6.02 -3.66
N LYS A 100 7.49 6.08 -2.48
CA LYS A 100 8.93 5.89 -2.35
C LYS A 100 9.36 4.51 -2.85
N LEU A 101 8.73 3.45 -2.34
CA LEU A 101 9.05 2.07 -2.71
C LEU A 101 8.75 1.79 -4.19
N GLN A 102 7.67 2.38 -4.74
CA GLN A 102 7.34 2.30 -6.17
C GLN A 102 8.50 2.82 -7.03
N LYS A 103 9.04 4.00 -6.70
CA LYS A 103 10.18 4.59 -7.43
C LYS A 103 11.48 3.81 -7.26
N GLU A 104 11.80 3.42 -6.02
CA GLU A 104 13.05 2.71 -5.72
C GLU A 104 13.15 1.34 -6.39
N ARG A 105 11.99 0.70 -6.62
CA ARG A 105 11.92 -0.68 -7.16
C ARG A 105 11.49 -0.74 -8.62
N ASP A 106 11.26 0.40 -9.24
CA ASP A 106 10.79 0.51 -10.64
C ASP A 106 9.59 -0.40 -10.95
N MET A 107 8.61 -0.44 -10.01
CA MET A 107 7.42 -1.27 -10.12
C MET A 107 6.18 -0.44 -10.47
N THR A 108 5.18 -1.06 -11.07
CA THR A 108 3.87 -0.45 -11.29
C THR A 108 3.06 -0.46 -9.98
N LEU A 109 2.53 0.69 -9.57
CA LEU A 109 1.58 0.82 -8.46
C LEU A 109 0.17 1.07 -9.03
N LEU A 110 -0.75 0.14 -8.78
CA LEU A 110 -2.18 0.33 -9.02
C LEU A 110 -2.86 0.66 -7.69
N LEU A 111 -3.32 1.90 -7.56
CA LEU A 111 -3.95 2.39 -6.35
C LEU A 111 -5.47 2.48 -6.54
N VAL A 112 -6.24 1.83 -5.68
CA VAL A 112 -7.70 1.98 -5.58
C VAL A 112 -7.98 2.85 -4.37
N THR A 113 -8.61 4.00 -4.57
CA THR A 113 -8.92 4.94 -3.47
C THR A 113 -10.05 5.88 -3.83
N HIS A 114 -10.76 6.37 -2.82
CA HIS A 114 -11.69 7.48 -2.90
C HIS A 114 -11.06 8.81 -2.47
N ASP A 115 -9.81 8.79 -1.99
CA ASP A 115 -9.07 10.01 -1.63
C ASP A 115 -8.49 10.67 -2.89
N LEU A 116 -9.06 11.83 -3.24
CA LEU A 116 -8.65 12.62 -4.40
C LEU A 116 -7.24 13.21 -4.28
N LYS A 117 -6.77 13.51 -3.04
CA LYS A 117 -5.41 13.99 -2.82
C LYS A 117 -4.42 12.88 -3.17
N LEU A 118 -4.72 11.65 -2.75
CA LEU A 118 -3.89 10.48 -3.03
C LEU A 118 -3.92 10.11 -4.52
N ALA A 119 -5.09 10.12 -5.15
CA ALA A 119 -5.24 9.89 -6.59
C ALA A 119 -4.46 10.91 -7.43
N GLY A 120 -4.41 12.17 -6.99
CA GLY A 120 -3.67 13.24 -7.66
C GLY A 120 -2.16 13.12 -7.64
N ARG A 121 -1.61 12.18 -6.87
CA ARG A 121 -0.17 11.87 -6.84
C ARG A 121 0.23 10.83 -7.89
N CYS A 122 -0.74 10.16 -8.50
CA CYS A 122 -0.51 9.15 -9.53
C CYS A 122 -0.27 9.81 -10.89
N ASP A 123 0.50 9.15 -11.76
CA ASP A 123 0.76 9.60 -13.13
C ASP A 123 -0.52 9.58 -13.99
N ARG A 124 -1.46 8.69 -13.65
CA ARG A 124 -2.73 8.50 -14.35
C ARG A 124 -3.83 8.12 -13.35
N ALA A 125 -5.03 8.68 -13.54
CA ALA A 125 -6.20 8.36 -12.75
C ALA A 125 -7.38 7.96 -13.63
N ILE A 126 -8.15 6.97 -13.19
CA ILE A 126 -9.38 6.50 -13.85
C ILE A 126 -10.51 6.65 -12.86
N GLU A 127 -11.56 7.40 -13.22
CA GLU A 127 -12.78 7.50 -12.41
C GLU A 127 -13.76 6.41 -12.81
N ILE A 128 -14.22 5.62 -11.82
CA ILE A 128 -15.24 4.61 -12.00
C ILE A 128 -16.50 5.02 -11.20
N ARG A 129 -17.66 5.11 -11.88
CA ARG A 129 -18.97 5.34 -11.26
C ARG A 129 -19.98 4.33 -11.75
N SER A 130 -20.67 3.68 -10.82
CA SER A 130 -21.73 2.70 -11.13
C SER A 130 -21.27 1.60 -12.10
N GLY A 131 -20.01 1.17 -12.01
CA GLY A 131 -19.41 0.15 -12.86
C GLY A 131 -18.96 0.64 -14.26
N GLU A 132 -19.10 1.94 -14.55
CA GLU A 132 -18.68 2.55 -15.81
C GLU A 132 -17.48 3.46 -15.63
N ILE A 133 -16.55 3.46 -16.59
CA ILE A 133 -15.43 4.42 -16.64
C ILE A 133 -16.00 5.77 -17.11
N ARG A 134 -15.84 6.81 -16.28
CA ARG A 134 -16.33 8.18 -16.55
C ARG A 134 -15.27 9.13 -17.08
N GLY A 135 -14.02 8.82 -16.93
CA GLY A 135 -12.91 9.62 -17.43
C GLY A 135 -11.62 8.84 -17.36
N GLU A 136 -10.82 8.99 -18.37
CA GLU A 136 -9.47 8.46 -18.44
C GLU A 136 -8.57 9.64 -18.82
N ASP A 137 -7.91 10.23 -17.83
CA ASP A 137 -7.06 11.40 -18.07
C ASP A 137 -5.60 11.04 -17.86
N GLY A 138 -4.82 11.08 -18.94
CA GLY A 138 -3.37 10.96 -18.93
C GLY A 138 -2.63 12.20 -18.42
N GLU A 139 -3.35 13.23 -17.99
CA GLU A 139 -2.82 14.46 -17.38
C GLU A 139 -3.85 15.02 -16.39
N ASN A 140 -3.70 14.79 -15.11
CA ASN A 140 -4.23 15.52 -13.93
C ASN A 140 -5.56 16.35 -14.08
N THR A 141 -6.40 16.05 -15.07
CA THR A 141 -7.60 16.82 -15.42
C THR A 141 -8.75 16.55 -14.42
N LEU A 142 -8.78 15.38 -13.76
CA LEU A 142 -9.81 15.06 -12.75
C LEU A 142 -9.72 15.98 -11.52
N LEU A 143 -8.52 16.27 -11.04
CA LEU A 143 -8.30 17.20 -9.93
C LEU A 143 -8.71 18.64 -10.29
N ASN A 144 -8.43 19.09 -11.50
CA ASN A 144 -8.84 20.41 -11.98
C ASN A 144 -10.37 20.52 -12.12
N ARG A 145 -11.09 19.45 -12.41
CA ARG A 145 -12.56 19.43 -12.44
C ARG A 145 -13.17 19.46 -11.04
N VAL A 146 -12.63 18.71 -10.10
CA VAL A 146 -13.13 18.65 -8.71
C VAL A 146 -12.86 19.96 -7.97
N VAL A 147 -11.68 20.55 -8.14
CA VAL A 147 -11.36 21.88 -7.55
C VAL A 147 -12.25 22.98 -8.14
N LYS A 148 -12.58 22.95 -9.45
CA LYS A 148 -13.50 23.93 -10.06
C LYS A 148 -14.96 23.75 -9.60
N THR A 149 -15.42 22.55 -9.34
CA THR A 149 -16.79 22.32 -8.83
C THR A 149 -16.93 22.68 -7.36
N ALA A 150 -15.89 22.50 -6.53
CA ALA A 150 -15.90 22.92 -5.13
C ALA A 150 -15.84 24.47 -4.99
N SER A 151 -15.14 25.16 -5.89
CA SER A 151 -15.04 26.63 -5.90
C SER A 151 -16.27 27.34 -6.50
N ALA A 152 -17.17 26.62 -7.15
CA ALA A 152 -18.40 27.19 -7.74
C ALA A 152 -19.64 27.03 -6.83
N ALA A 153 -19.48 26.53 -5.60
CA ALA A 153 -20.53 26.31 -4.61
C ALA A 153 -20.45 27.26 -3.39
N GLU A 154 -19.68 28.36 -3.48
CA GLU A 154 -19.71 29.49 -2.52
C GLU A 154 -20.52 30.66 -3.06
#